data_08acb7315f0d27d9e3be21e0df74a45c
#
_entry.id   08acb7315f0d27d9e3be21e0df74a45c
#
_cell.length_a   1.000
_cell.length_b   1.000
_cell.length_c   1.000
_cell.angle_alpha   90.00
_cell.angle_beta   90.00
_cell.angle_gamma   90.00
#
_symmetry.space_group_name_H-M   'P 1'
#
loop_
_entity.id
_entity.type
_entity.pdbx_description
1 polymer ?
#
loop_
_entity_poly.entity_id
_entity_poly.type
_entity_poly.pdbx_seq_one_letter_code
_entity_poly.pdbx_strand_id
1 'polypeptide(L)'
;MVRCSFDKLSSGHTALVRDLLETSEDALAVVEQTDAEGRTPLQWAASSDAKLDIVEALSSAGSIDVNARDHSGWTSLMIASSAGASSIVRWLLQHGADVHASNTKRITALHYASSKNHVDIVRELLEAGADVNALDGANQRPMYVIKSGHPCSLLRPAFSRTHLVY
;
A
#
# COMPACT_ATOMS: atom_id res chain seq x y z
N MET A 1 -26.56 2.13 -14.07
CA MET A 1 -25.40 2.25 -14.98
C MET A 1 -24.32 3.07 -14.31
N VAL A 2 -23.44 2.45 -13.51
CA VAL A 2 -22.51 3.14 -12.59
C VAL A 2 -21.05 3.07 -13.12
N ARG A 3 -20.84 3.18 -14.42
CA ARG A 3 -19.50 3.25 -15.02
C ARG A 3 -18.74 4.57 -14.77
N CYS A 4 -19.38 5.53 -14.08
CA CYS A 4 -18.84 6.88 -13.88
C CYS A 4 -17.87 7.04 -12.68
N SER A 5 -17.77 6.05 -11.80
CA SER A 5 -17.05 6.26 -10.51
C SER A 5 -15.53 6.13 -10.63
N PHE A 6 -15.03 5.20 -11.44
CA PHE A 6 -13.59 5.01 -11.63
C PHE A 6 -12.91 6.16 -12.37
N ASP A 7 -13.54 6.69 -13.42
CA ASP A 7 -13.00 7.83 -14.17
C ASP A 7 -12.88 9.08 -13.28
N LYS A 8 -13.75 9.23 -12.29
CA LYS A 8 -13.72 10.34 -11.33
C LYS A 8 -12.63 10.19 -10.27
N LEU A 9 -12.36 8.98 -9.81
CA LEU A 9 -11.24 8.66 -8.90
C LEU A 9 -9.89 8.93 -9.57
N SER A 10 -9.74 8.54 -10.84
CA SER A 10 -8.52 8.74 -11.62
C SER A 10 -8.26 10.20 -11.96
N SER A 11 -9.31 11.01 -12.12
CA SER A 11 -9.22 12.43 -12.48
C SER A 11 -9.07 13.39 -11.29
N GLY A 12 -8.96 12.88 -10.05
CA GLY A 12 -8.71 13.69 -8.85
C GLY A 12 -9.93 14.47 -8.34
N HIS A 13 -11.15 14.12 -8.76
CA HIS A 13 -12.38 14.77 -8.30
C HIS A 13 -12.82 14.23 -6.92
N THR A 14 -12.01 14.48 -5.90
CA THR A 14 -12.22 14.00 -4.53
C THR A 14 -13.58 14.42 -3.94
N ALA A 15 -14.00 15.67 -4.19
CA ALA A 15 -15.27 16.18 -3.71
C ALA A 15 -16.47 15.45 -4.31
N LEU A 16 -16.43 15.14 -5.62
CA LEU A 16 -17.50 14.41 -6.30
C LEU A 16 -17.58 12.94 -5.87
N VAL A 17 -16.44 12.33 -5.52
CA VAL A 17 -16.42 10.94 -5.00
C VAL A 17 -17.02 10.91 -3.60
N ARG A 18 -16.69 11.87 -2.75
CA ARG A 18 -17.28 12.00 -1.42
C ARG A 18 -18.81 12.21 -1.51
N ASP A 19 -19.26 13.13 -2.34
CA ASP A 19 -20.68 13.39 -2.57
C ASP A 19 -21.43 12.14 -3.03
N LEU A 20 -20.82 11.35 -3.93
CA LEU A 20 -21.40 10.08 -4.40
C LEU A 20 -21.48 9.04 -3.28
N LEU A 21 -20.48 8.96 -2.41
CA LEU A 21 -20.48 8.01 -1.29
C LEU A 21 -21.46 8.42 -0.18
N GLU A 22 -21.69 9.72 0.01
CA GLU A 22 -22.61 10.25 1.03
C GLU A 22 -24.08 10.24 0.57
N THR A 23 -24.33 10.37 -0.75
CA THR A 23 -25.68 10.59 -1.27
C THR A 23 -26.29 9.40 -1.99
N SER A 24 -25.51 8.37 -2.35
CA SER A 24 -26.04 7.26 -3.12
C SER A 24 -26.43 6.07 -2.23
N GLU A 25 -27.65 5.54 -2.41
CA GLU A 25 -28.06 4.25 -1.87
C GLU A 25 -27.19 3.09 -2.40
N ASP A 26 -26.41 3.33 -3.44
CA ASP A 26 -25.49 2.40 -4.10
C ASP A 26 -24.02 2.56 -3.63
N ALA A 27 -23.73 3.22 -2.50
CA ALA A 27 -22.36 3.43 -2.00
C ALA A 27 -21.57 2.11 -1.89
N LEU A 28 -22.22 1.04 -1.44
CA LEU A 28 -21.66 -0.32 -1.39
C LEU A 28 -21.25 -0.84 -2.78
N ALA A 29 -22.08 -0.62 -3.80
CA ALA A 29 -21.77 -1.04 -5.16
C ALA A 29 -20.55 -0.31 -5.73
N VAL A 30 -20.28 0.94 -5.28
CA VAL A 30 -19.10 1.71 -5.67
C VAL A 30 -17.84 1.15 -5.02
N VAL A 31 -17.93 0.75 -3.75
CA VAL A 31 -16.80 0.22 -2.97
C VAL A 31 -16.32 -1.14 -3.50
N GLU A 32 -17.22 -1.97 -4.00
CA GLU A 32 -16.94 -3.32 -4.48
C GLU A 32 -16.56 -3.40 -5.98
N GLN A 33 -16.74 -2.31 -6.74
CA GLN A 33 -16.38 -2.31 -8.15
C GLN A 33 -14.87 -2.43 -8.35
N THR A 34 -14.50 -3.10 -9.45
CA THR A 34 -13.11 -3.13 -9.92
C THR A 34 -13.03 -2.62 -11.36
N ASP A 35 -11.88 -2.06 -11.72
CA ASP A 35 -11.61 -1.67 -13.11
C ASP A 35 -11.19 -2.89 -13.98
N ALA A 36 -10.78 -2.62 -15.23
CA ALA A 36 -10.37 -3.66 -16.16
C ALA A 36 -9.10 -4.42 -15.72
N GLU A 37 -8.29 -3.83 -14.87
CA GLU A 37 -7.09 -4.42 -14.26
C GLU A 37 -7.38 -5.09 -12.91
N GLY A 38 -8.63 -5.12 -12.47
CA GLY A 38 -9.05 -5.68 -11.19
C GLY A 38 -8.74 -4.80 -9.98
N ARG A 39 -8.44 -3.50 -10.19
CA ARG A 39 -8.12 -2.57 -9.10
C ARG A 39 -9.38 -2.05 -8.44
N THR A 40 -9.37 -2.02 -7.11
CA THR A 40 -10.44 -1.48 -6.28
C THR A 40 -10.34 0.05 -6.15
N PRO A 41 -11.43 0.73 -5.73
CA PRO A 41 -11.41 2.15 -5.39
C PRO A 41 -10.36 2.50 -4.33
N LEU A 42 -10.14 1.62 -3.34
CA LEU A 42 -9.10 1.78 -2.32
C LEU A 42 -7.71 1.78 -2.93
N GLN A 43 -7.43 0.89 -3.88
CA GLN A 43 -6.14 0.86 -4.59
C GLN A 43 -5.90 2.13 -5.40
N TRP A 44 -6.93 2.70 -6.01
CA TRP A 44 -6.84 3.99 -6.69
C TRP A 44 -6.57 5.15 -5.73
N ALA A 45 -7.28 5.17 -4.59
CA ALA A 45 -7.05 6.18 -3.56
C ALA A 45 -5.64 6.08 -2.96
N ALA A 46 -5.09 4.86 -2.82
CA ALA A 46 -3.78 4.61 -2.24
C ALA A 46 -2.60 5.23 -3.02
N SER A 47 -2.82 5.76 -4.20
CA SER A 47 -1.77 6.34 -5.06
C SER A 47 -1.27 7.73 -4.62
N SER A 48 -1.87 8.38 -3.63
CA SER A 48 -1.47 9.72 -3.17
C SER A 48 -2.03 10.03 -1.79
N ASP A 49 -1.21 10.59 -0.89
CA ASP A 49 -1.64 11.06 0.44
C ASP A 49 -2.77 12.10 0.39
N ALA A 50 -2.85 12.87 -0.69
CA ALA A 50 -3.93 13.84 -0.90
C ALA A 50 -5.33 13.21 -0.97
N LYS A 51 -5.42 11.86 -1.01
CA LYS A 51 -6.67 11.10 -1.09
C LYS A 51 -7.02 10.36 0.21
N LEU A 52 -6.38 10.70 1.33
CA LEU A 52 -6.66 10.05 2.61
C LEU A 52 -8.13 10.21 3.00
N ASP A 53 -8.71 11.37 2.76
CA ASP A 53 -10.13 11.65 3.00
C ASP A 53 -11.07 10.73 2.18
N ILE A 54 -10.65 10.33 0.97
CA ILE A 54 -11.39 9.34 0.15
C ILE A 54 -11.27 7.95 0.78
N VAL A 55 -10.07 7.58 1.26
CA VAL A 55 -9.86 6.28 1.93
C VAL A 55 -10.78 6.16 3.15
N GLU A 56 -10.87 7.22 3.95
CA GLU A 56 -11.75 7.28 5.11
C GLU A 56 -13.23 7.23 4.72
N ALA A 57 -13.63 7.97 3.68
CA ALA A 57 -15.00 7.94 3.17
C ALA A 57 -15.38 6.55 2.62
N LEU A 58 -14.50 5.89 1.87
CA LEU A 58 -14.71 4.52 1.38
C LEU A 58 -14.88 3.54 2.55
N SER A 59 -14.07 3.67 3.61
CA SER A 59 -14.16 2.85 4.81
C SER A 59 -15.46 3.06 5.57
N SER A 60 -15.98 4.28 5.58
CA SER A 60 -17.25 4.62 6.24
C SER A 60 -18.47 4.15 5.45
N ALA A 61 -18.36 4.07 4.12
CA ALA A 61 -19.45 3.69 3.22
C ALA A 61 -19.75 2.18 3.25
N GLY A 62 -18.79 1.34 3.66
CA GLY A 62 -19.00 -0.10 3.70
C GLY A 62 -17.79 -0.90 4.12
N SER A 63 -17.94 -2.22 4.10
CA SER A 63 -16.82 -3.14 4.36
C SER A 63 -15.90 -3.17 3.14
N ILE A 64 -14.69 -2.64 3.28
CA ILE A 64 -13.66 -2.70 2.24
C ILE A 64 -12.67 -3.83 2.52
N ASP A 65 -12.32 -4.59 1.49
CA ASP A 65 -11.20 -5.53 1.60
C ASP A 65 -9.87 -4.77 1.43
N VAL A 66 -9.23 -4.47 2.56
CA VAL A 66 -7.93 -3.77 2.63
C VAL A 66 -6.84 -4.57 1.92
N ASN A 67 -7.00 -5.90 1.83
CA ASN A 67 -6.03 -6.83 1.25
C ASN A 67 -6.40 -7.27 -0.17
N ALA A 68 -7.40 -6.64 -0.79
CA ALA A 68 -7.76 -6.89 -2.18
C ALA A 68 -6.55 -6.80 -3.11
N ARG A 69 -6.49 -7.71 -4.09
CA ARG A 69 -5.39 -7.81 -5.06
C ARG A 69 -5.92 -7.55 -6.47
N ASP A 70 -5.21 -6.75 -7.22
CA ASP A 70 -5.46 -6.61 -8.66
C ASP A 70 -4.96 -7.85 -9.45
N HIS A 71 -5.15 -7.85 -10.76
CA HIS A 71 -4.72 -8.97 -11.64
C HIS A 71 -3.19 -9.22 -11.61
N SER A 72 -2.40 -8.25 -11.19
CA SER A 72 -0.95 -8.36 -11.02
C SER A 72 -0.55 -8.72 -9.58
N GLY A 73 -1.51 -8.91 -8.69
CA GLY A 73 -1.32 -9.23 -7.29
C GLY A 73 -0.92 -8.03 -6.42
N TRP A 74 -1.09 -6.78 -6.91
CA TRP A 74 -0.83 -5.60 -6.09
C TRP A 74 -1.92 -5.41 -5.04
N THR A 75 -1.50 -4.97 -3.85
CA THR A 75 -2.39 -4.51 -2.78
C THR A 75 -2.32 -2.99 -2.63
N SER A 76 -3.30 -2.41 -1.94
CA SER A 76 -3.29 -0.98 -1.61
C SER A 76 -2.03 -0.57 -0.85
N LEU A 77 -1.51 -1.44 0.05
CA LEU A 77 -0.28 -1.18 0.80
C LEU A 77 0.95 -1.08 -0.11
N MET A 78 1.06 -1.93 -1.14
CA MET A 78 2.16 -1.84 -2.12
C MET A 78 2.08 -0.56 -2.94
N ILE A 79 0.88 -0.16 -3.37
CA ILE A 79 0.65 1.06 -4.14
C ILE A 79 1.04 2.29 -3.31
N ALA A 80 0.52 2.40 -2.08
CA ALA A 80 0.83 3.50 -1.17
C ALA A 80 2.33 3.58 -0.85
N SER A 81 2.97 2.42 -0.61
CA SER A 81 4.41 2.34 -0.35
C SER A 81 5.25 2.75 -1.55
N SER A 82 4.83 2.42 -2.77
CA SER A 82 5.50 2.84 -4.00
C SER A 82 5.29 4.32 -4.31
N ALA A 83 4.14 4.87 -3.97
CA ALA A 83 3.79 6.26 -4.19
C ALA A 83 4.38 7.23 -3.14
N GLY A 84 4.83 6.71 -1.99
CA GLY A 84 5.30 7.53 -0.88
C GLY A 84 4.17 8.10 -0.02
N ALA A 85 2.98 7.51 -0.07
CA ALA A 85 1.78 7.96 0.63
C ALA A 85 1.79 7.49 2.10
N SER A 86 2.58 8.15 2.95
CA SER A 86 2.83 7.73 4.35
C SER A 86 1.57 7.71 5.20
N SER A 87 0.68 8.70 5.05
CA SER A 87 -0.57 8.75 5.82
C SER A 87 -1.48 7.57 5.48
N ILE A 88 -1.55 7.20 4.20
CA ILE A 88 -2.34 6.05 3.75
C ILE A 88 -1.68 4.73 4.18
N VAL A 89 -0.35 4.61 4.10
CA VAL A 89 0.36 3.42 4.63
C VAL A 89 0.00 3.18 6.09
N ARG A 90 0.07 4.23 6.91
CA ARG A 90 -0.29 4.15 8.33
C ARG A 90 -1.74 3.73 8.54
N TRP A 91 -2.64 4.34 7.79
CA TRP A 91 -4.06 4.00 7.84
C TRP A 91 -4.28 2.53 7.47
N LEU A 92 -3.69 2.05 6.37
CA LEU A 92 -3.81 0.65 5.91
C LEU A 92 -3.29 -0.34 6.94
N LEU A 93 -2.13 -0.08 7.56
CA LEU A 93 -1.55 -0.94 8.60
C LEU A 93 -2.45 -1.01 9.84
N GLN A 94 -3.05 0.13 10.25
CA GLN A 94 -4.01 0.18 11.36
C GLN A 94 -5.30 -0.60 11.07
N HIS A 95 -5.67 -0.76 9.79
CA HIS A 95 -6.86 -1.49 9.35
C HIS A 95 -6.56 -2.91 8.87
N GLY A 96 -5.42 -3.48 9.27
CA GLY A 96 -5.10 -4.89 9.06
C GLY A 96 -4.57 -5.23 7.67
N ALA A 97 -3.90 -4.28 6.99
CA ALA A 97 -3.19 -4.61 5.77
C ALA A 97 -2.08 -5.64 6.01
N ASP A 98 -2.02 -6.66 5.18
CA ASP A 98 -1.00 -7.71 5.25
C ASP A 98 0.36 -7.17 4.78
N VAL A 99 1.25 -6.94 5.75
CA VAL A 99 2.61 -6.44 5.51
C VAL A 99 3.48 -7.41 4.73
N HIS A 100 3.14 -8.72 4.76
CA HIS A 100 3.88 -9.78 4.07
C HIS A 100 3.35 -10.07 2.65
N ALA A 101 2.24 -9.45 2.25
CA ALA A 101 1.70 -9.61 0.92
C ALA A 101 2.76 -9.34 -0.15
N SER A 102 2.77 -10.14 -1.21
CA SER A 102 3.65 -9.97 -2.37
C SER A 102 2.86 -10.10 -3.66
N ASN A 103 3.25 -9.36 -4.70
CA ASN A 103 2.62 -9.44 -6.01
C ASN A 103 3.09 -10.69 -6.80
N THR A 104 2.66 -10.83 -8.06
CA THR A 104 3.05 -11.95 -8.95
C THR A 104 4.56 -12.06 -9.18
N LYS A 105 5.32 -10.97 -8.97
CA LYS A 105 6.79 -10.93 -9.02
C LYS A 105 7.44 -11.14 -7.65
N ARG A 106 6.67 -11.54 -6.63
CA ARG A 106 7.11 -11.71 -5.24
C ARG A 106 7.66 -10.43 -4.60
N ILE A 107 7.30 -9.26 -5.14
CA ILE A 107 7.72 -7.95 -4.61
C ILE A 107 6.75 -7.54 -3.51
N THR A 108 7.27 -7.18 -2.32
CA THR A 108 6.47 -6.73 -1.16
C THR A 108 6.44 -5.19 -1.09
N ALA A 109 5.59 -4.65 -0.22
CA ALA A 109 5.54 -3.22 0.09
C ALA A 109 6.91 -2.66 0.52
N LEU A 110 7.67 -3.44 1.32
CA LEU A 110 9.00 -3.06 1.77
C LEU A 110 10.01 -2.93 0.61
N HIS A 111 9.93 -3.78 -0.41
CA HIS A 111 10.76 -3.66 -1.61
C HIS A 111 10.49 -2.33 -2.34
N TYR A 112 9.20 -1.98 -2.51
CA TYR A 112 8.84 -0.72 -3.17
C TYR A 112 9.28 0.50 -2.39
N ALA A 113 8.98 0.56 -1.09
CA ALA A 113 9.39 1.66 -0.22
C ALA A 113 10.91 1.84 -0.21
N SER A 114 11.66 0.74 -0.14
CA SER A 114 13.13 0.74 -0.15
C SER A 114 13.70 1.23 -1.49
N SER A 115 13.20 0.72 -2.61
CA SER A 115 13.68 1.10 -3.94
C SER A 115 13.42 2.58 -4.27
N LYS A 116 12.35 3.14 -3.72
CA LYS A 116 11.96 4.55 -3.87
C LYS A 116 12.54 5.46 -2.79
N ASN A 117 13.26 4.90 -1.81
CA ASN A 117 13.87 5.63 -0.69
C ASN A 117 12.84 6.38 0.19
N HIS A 118 11.67 5.79 0.40
CA HIS A 118 10.65 6.30 1.30
C HIS A 118 10.94 5.87 2.74
N VAL A 119 11.89 6.57 3.40
CA VAL A 119 12.46 6.19 4.70
C VAL A 119 11.41 6.02 5.80
N ASP A 120 10.45 6.93 5.87
CA ASP A 120 9.41 6.90 6.91
C ASP A 120 8.50 5.69 6.73
N ILE A 121 8.12 5.38 5.48
CA ILE A 121 7.32 4.19 5.16
C ILE A 121 8.08 2.91 5.46
N VAL A 122 9.39 2.86 5.15
CA VAL A 122 10.21 1.70 5.50
C VAL A 122 10.19 1.47 7.02
N ARG A 123 10.31 2.53 7.82
CA ARG A 123 10.23 2.41 9.28
C ARG A 123 8.89 1.85 9.74
N GLU A 124 7.79 2.41 9.24
CA GLU A 124 6.43 1.97 9.58
C GLU A 124 6.19 0.50 9.19
N LEU A 125 6.66 0.08 8.00
CA LEU A 125 6.56 -1.32 7.57
C LEU A 125 7.37 -2.27 8.45
N LEU A 126 8.58 -1.86 8.87
CA LEU A 126 9.42 -2.67 9.77
C LEU A 126 8.82 -2.76 11.18
N GLU A 127 8.25 -1.67 11.69
CA GLU A 127 7.53 -1.66 12.96
C GLU A 127 6.28 -2.57 12.91
N ALA A 128 5.65 -2.67 11.73
CA ALA A 128 4.55 -3.60 11.48
C ALA A 128 5.00 -5.06 11.23
N GLY A 129 6.31 -5.34 11.29
CA GLY A 129 6.87 -6.70 11.17
C GLY A 129 7.23 -7.14 9.76
N ALA A 130 7.42 -6.23 8.79
CA ALA A 130 7.85 -6.58 7.44
C ALA A 130 9.18 -7.38 7.46
N ASP A 131 9.25 -8.44 6.66
CA ASP A 131 10.46 -9.26 6.56
C ASP A 131 11.52 -8.58 5.69
N VAL A 132 12.62 -8.16 6.33
CA VAL A 132 13.79 -7.56 5.66
C VAL A 132 14.53 -8.54 4.74
N ASN A 133 14.31 -9.82 4.92
CA ASN A 133 14.95 -10.89 4.16
C ASN A 133 14.03 -11.47 3.08
N ALA A 134 12.83 -10.93 2.91
CA ALA A 134 11.92 -11.36 1.85
C ALA A 134 12.64 -11.31 0.49
N LEU A 135 12.53 -12.37 -0.29
CA LEU A 135 13.14 -12.43 -1.63
C LEU A 135 12.08 -12.19 -2.69
N ASP A 136 12.37 -11.29 -3.62
CA ASP A 136 11.56 -11.09 -4.82
C ASP A 136 11.77 -12.22 -5.86
N GLY A 137 11.14 -12.11 -7.02
CA GLY A 137 11.27 -13.08 -8.12
C GLY A 137 12.67 -13.18 -8.72
N ALA A 138 13.52 -12.18 -8.49
CA ALA A 138 14.94 -12.15 -8.89
C ALA A 138 15.89 -12.56 -7.76
N ASN A 139 15.35 -13.10 -6.64
CA ASN A 139 16.09 -13.43 -5.41
C ASN A 139 16.79 -12.21 -4.77
N GLN A 140 16.24 -11.02 -4.95
CA GLN A 140 16.75 -9.81 -4.34
C GLN A 140 15.98 -9.50 -3.06
N ARG A 141 16.69 -8.99 -2.05
CA ARG A 141 16.09 -8.47 -0.82
C ARG A 141 15.70 -7.00 -1.00
N PRO A 142 14.80 -6.45 -0.16
CA PRO A 142 14.55 -5.02 -0.13
C PRO A 142 15.86 -4.26 0.09
N MET A 143 16.39 -3.65 -0.99
CA MET A 143 17.67 -2.96 -0.93
C MET A 143 17.47 -1.53 -0.43
N TYR A 144 18.00 -1.26 0.74
CA TYR A 144 18.05 0.06 1.31
C TYR A 144 19.24 0.83 0.75
N VAL A 145 19.03 1.63 -0.27
CA VAL A 145 20.05 2.55 -0.75
C VAL A 145 19.93 3.85 0.03
N ILE A 146 20.74 4.00 1.07
CA ILE A 146 20.90 5.28 1.78
C ILE A 146 21.62 6.26 0.84
N LYS A 147 20.87 7.05 0.11
CA LYS A 147 21.39 8.25 -0.54
C LYS A 147 21.43 9.35 0.51
N SER A 148 22.60 9.57 1.09
CA SER A 148 22.93 10.63 2.04
C SER A 148 22.93 10.27 3.54
N GLY A 149 24.12 9.95 4.04
CA GLY A 149 24.67 10.44 5.31
C GLY A 149 24.02 10.12 6.66
N HIS A 150 22.86 9.49 6.70
CA HIS A 150 22.27 9.08 7.97
C HIS A 150 22.37 7.57 8.11
N PRO A 151 23.08 7.08 9.17
CA PRO A 151 23.14 5.65 9.44
C PRO A 151 21.74 5.19 9.83
N CYS A 152 21.06 4.44 8.94
CA CYS A 152 19.83 3.78 9.31
C CYS A 152 20.15 2.61 10.25
N SER A 153 20.27 2.94 11.54
CA SER A 153 20.46 1.96 12.62
C SER A 153 19.27 0.99 12.74
N LEU A 154 18.16 1.27 12.05
CA LEU A 154 16.94 0.46 12.09
C LEU A 154 17.04 -0.81 11.24
N LEU A 155 17.94 -0.88 10.26
CA LEU A 155 18.17 -2.05 9.43
C LEU A 155 19.46 -2.80 9.78
N ARG A 156 19.99 -2.62 10.97
CA ARG A 156 20.92 -3.62 11.47
C ARG A 156 20.17 -4.94 11.50
N PRO A 157 20.53 -5.92 10.63
CA PRO A 157 20.05 -7.26 10.87
C PRO A 157 20.37 -7.55 12.32
N ALA A 158 19.42 -8.09 13.05
CA ALA A 158 19.73 -8.86 14.23
C ALA A 158 20.58 -10.06 13.76
N PHE A 159 21.81 -9.80 13.37
CA PHE A 159 22.87 -10.78 13.32
C PHE A 159 23.16 -11.12 14.76
N SER A 160 22.23 -11.87 15.34
CA SER A 160 22.46 -12.67 16.51
C SER A 160 23.66 -13.57 16.16
N ARG A 161 24.75 -13.31 16.86
CA ARG A 161 25.88 -14.23 17.00
C ARG A 161 25.38 -15.66 17.09
N THR A 162 25.48 -16.43 16.00
CA THR A 162 25.69 -17.87 16.12
C THR A 162 26.39 -18.38 14.87
N HIS A 163 27.54 -19.00 15.16
CA HIS A 163 28.38 -19.81 14.29
C HIS A 163 29.40 -19.11 13.38
N LEU A 164 30.41 -18.49 14.04
CA LEU A 164 31.79 -18.77 13.69
C LEU A 164 32.21 -20.00 14.53
N VAL A 165 32.18 -21.15 13.93
CA VAL A 165 32.97 -22.31 14.39
C VAL A 165 33.64 -22.88 13.17
N TYR A 166 34.96 -22.69 13.09
CA TYR A 166 36.01 -23.39 12.34
C TYR A 166 35.79 -23.74 10.89
#